data_6fea764480c4598c3faa8aaba02f57f2
#
_entry.id   6fea764480c4598c3faa8aaba02f57f2
#
_cell.length_a   1.000
_cell.length_b   1.000
_cell.length_c   1.000
_cell.angle_alpha   90.00
_cell.angle_beta   90.00
_cell.angle_gamma   90.00
#
_symmetry.space_group_name_H-M   'P 1'
#
loop_
_entity.id
_entity.type
_entity.pdbx_description
1 polymer ?
#
loop_
_entity_poly.entity_id
_entity_poly.type
_entity_poly.pdbx_seq_one_letter_code
_entity_poly.pdbx_strand_id
1 'polypeptide(L)'
;MNEKERFGNFTLWFTGLPSSGKSTVAKLIENELLDSGITIENLDADDLRSNLHPDLGFTKEERGINNRRIGYICKLLNKNNVASIVAAISPFREYRNVVRELIEQEGRFYLIYVKCPVEVCKKRDPKGLYEKAEQGIIPNFTGVSHPFEEPTEEEYDITVDTSKLSPDQCAEEILDYLRDEGILETVDKYTGITESEEKEIKKKLQDMGYL
;
A
#
# COMPACT_ATOMS: atom_id res chain seq x y z
N MET A 1 4.84 2.54 27.23
CA MET A 1 5.09 2.49 25.78
C MET A 1 5.27 3.93 25.35
N ASN A 2 6.44 4.26 24.81
CA ASN A 2 6.74 5.63 24.35
C ASN A 2 5.87 5.97 23.14
N GLU A 3 5.31 7.19 23.07
CA GLU A 3 4.46 7.64 21.95
C GLU A 3 5.15 7.53 20.56
N LYS A 4 6.47 7.52 20.52
CA LYS A 4 7.26 7.26 19.29
C LYS A 4 7.18 5.83 18.74
N GLU A 5 6.65 4.86 19.51
CA GLU A 5 6.56 3.45 19.08
C GLU A 5 5.31 3.13 18.25
N ARG A 6 4.41 4.09 18.00
CA ARG A 6 3.13 3.86 17.32
C ARG A 6 3.13 3.99 15.80
N PHE A 7 4.11 4.65 15.19
CA PHE A 7 3.98 5.16 13.81
C PHE A 7 4.66 4.34 12.71
N GLY A 8 5.35 3.25 13.01
CA GLY A 8 6.12 2.51 11.99
C GLY A 8 5.76 1.04 11.82
N ASN A 9 4.80 0.49 12.57
CA ASN A 9 4.52 -0.94 12.53
C ASN A 9 3.25 -1.28 11.74
N PHE A 10 3.18 -0.84 10.49
CA PHE A 10 2.09 -1.17 9.59
C PHE A 10 2.58 -1.45 8.16
N THR A 11 1.75 -2.14 7.40
CA THR A 11 1.96 -2.41 5.98
C THR A 11 0.76 -1.96 5.18
N LEU A 12 0.99 -1.15 4.15
CA LEU A 12 0.02 -0.81 3.12
C LEU A 12 0.22 -1.76 1.92
N TRP A 13 -0.67 -2.71 1.76
CA TRP A 13 -0.59 -3.70 0.68
C TRP A 13 -1.57 -3.37 -0.43
N PHE A 14 -1.06 -2.82 -1.53
CA PHE A 14 -1.86 -2.48 -2.71
C PHE A 14 -2.06 -3.72 -3.58
N THR A 15 -3.32 -4.00 -3.93
CA THR A 15 -3.70 -5.03 -4.88
C THR A 15 -4.53 -4.45 -6.02
N GLY A 16 -4.53 -5.10 -7.17
CA GLY A 16 -5.28 -4.68 -8.37
C GLY A 16 -4.61 -5.15 -9.65
N LEU A 17 -5.29 -4.99 -10.77
CA LEU A 17 -4.82 -5.40 -12.09
C LEU A 17 -3.48 -4.71 -12.49
N PRO A 18 -2.69 -5.30 -13.40
CA PRO A 18 -1.61 -4.57 -14.06
C PRO A 18 -2.13 -3.25 -14.63
N SER A 19 -1.33 -2.19 -14.59
CA SER A 19 -1.69 -0.85 -15.09
C SER A 19 -2.89 -0.18 -14.39
N SER A 20 -3.35 -0.69 -13.24
CA SER A 20 -4.41 -0.05 -12.44
C SER A 20 -3.96 1.22 -11.71
N GLY A 21 -2.67 1.56 -11.68
CA GLY A 21 -2.16 2.76 -11.01
C GLY A 21 -1.60 2.54 -9.60
N LYS A 22 -1.50 1.30 -9.11
CA LYS A 22 -0.98 0.98 -7.76
C LYS A 22 0.31 1.70 -7.40
N SER A 23 1.35 1.54 -8.22
CA SER A 23 2.68 2.12 -7.94
C SER A 23 2.66 3.64 -7.95
N THR A 24 1.80 4.25 -8.77
CA THR A 24 1.64 5.71 -8.82
C THR A 24 1.03 6.24 -7.54
N VAL A 25 -0.08 5.66 -7.09
CA VAL A 25 -0.76 6.04 -5.85
C VAL A 25 0.12 5.73 -4.63
N ALA A 26 0.74 4.54 -4.61
CA ALA A 26 1.66 4.13 -3.54
C ALA A 26 2.82 5.13 -3.36
N LYS A 27 3.37 5.66 -4.46
CA LYS A 27 4.47 6.65 -4.41
C LYS A 27 4.04 8.00 -3.83
N LEU A 28 2.82 8.44 -4.13
CA LEU A 28 2.27 9.68 -3.54
C LEU A 28 2.11 9.52 -2.03
N ILE A 29 1.57 8.39 -1.59
CA ILE A 29 1.40 8.09 -0.16
C ILE A 29 2.75 7.95 0.54
N GLU A 30 3.73 7.28 -0.07
CA GLU A 30 5.09 7.18 0.47
C GLU A 30 5.68 8.56 0.78
N ASN A 31 5.57 9.50 -0.16
CA ASN A 31 6.10 10.85 0.02
C ASN A 31 5.43 11.55 1.20
N GLU A 32 4.10 11.49 1.32
CA GLU A 32 3.35 12.11 2.40
C GLU A 32 3.68 11.51 3.77
N LEU A 33 3.84 10.18 3.82
CA LEU A 33 4.24 9.49 5.06
C LEU A 33 5.68 9.86 5.48
N LEU A 34 6.60 9.99 4.54
CA LEU A 34 7.96 10.45 4.80
C LEU A 34 7.98 11.90 5.31
N ASP A 35 7.20 12.78 4.68
CA ASP A 35 7.07 14.18 5.08
C ASP A 35 6.44 14.32 6.48
N SER A 36 5.58 13.36 6.86
CA SER A 36 5.02 13.23 8.20
C SER A 36 5.98 12.58 9.22
N GLY A 37 7.23 12.29 8.83
CA GLY A 37 8.26 11.75 9.72
C GLY A 37 8.14 10.23 10.00
N ILE A 38 7.33 9.51 9.23
CA ILE A 38 7.20 8.05 9.34
C ILE A 38 8.35 7.39 8.60
N THR A 39 9.07 6.50 9.28
CA THR A 39 10.08 5.65 8.62
C THR A 39 9.37 4.55 7.84
N ILE A 40 9.52 4.55 6.53
CA ILE A 40 8.81 3.66 5.63
C ILE A 40 9.72 3.12 4.52
N GLU A 41 9.49 1.88 4.11
CA GLU A 41 10.17 1.24 2.99
C GLU A 41 9.17 0.88 1.90
N ASN A 42 9.44 1.31 0.68
CA ASN A 42 8.63 0.97 -0.48
C ASN A 42 9.20 -0.27 -1.17
N LEU A 43 8.51 -1.37 -1.05
CA LEU A 43 8.88 -2.66 -1.60
C LEU A 43 8.29 -2.82 -3.00
N ASP A 44 9.00 -2.33 -4.02
CA ASP A 44 8.61 -2.52 -5.42
C ASP A 44 8.65 -4.01 -5.79
N ALA A 45 7.50 -4.54 -6.22
CA ALA A 45 7.36 -5.97 -6.51
C ALA A 45 8.19 -6.42 -7.74
N ASP A 46 8.45 -5.53 -8.71
CA ASP A 46 9.27 -5.83 -9.89
C ASP A 46 10.76 -5.87 -9.48
N ASP A 47 11.20 -4.93 -8.64
CA ASP A 47 12.56 -4.90 -8.11
C ASP A 47 12.85 -6.13 -7.22
N LEU A 48 11.97 -6.42 -6.28
CA LEU A 48 12.09 -7.61 -5.43
C LEU A 48 12.10 -8.91 -6.24
N ARG A 49 11.28 -8.98 -7.29
CA ARG A 49 11.27 -10.16 -8.16
C ARG A 49 12.60 -10.34 -8.87
N SER A 50 13.19 -9.26 -9.33
CA SER A 50 14.48 -9.30 -10.05
C SER A 50 15.66 -9.68 -9.14
N ASN A 51 15.66 -9.15 -7.91
CA ASN A 51 16.81 -9.25 -7.00
C ASN A 51 16.69 -10.41 -6.00
N LEU A 52 15.50 -10.67 -5.47
CA LEU A 52 15.31 -11.68 -4.42
C LEU A 52 14.54 -12.93 -4.87
N HIS A 53 13.82 -12.82 -6.00
CA HIS A 53 12.94 -13.90 -6.46
C HIS A 53 13.17 -14.29 -7.93
N PRO A 54 14.41 -14.31 -8.46
CA PRO A 54 14.69 -14.63 -9.85
C PRO A 54 14.36 -16.10 -10.19
N ASP A 55 14.15 -16.93 -9.18
CA ASP A 55 13.77 -18.33 -9.27
C ASP A 55 12.28 -18.53 -9.57
N LEU A 56 11.44 -17.50 -9.45
CA LEU A 56 9.99 -17.62 -9.55
C LEU A 56 9.45 -17.15 -10.91
N GLY A 57 8.57 -17.96 -11.48
CA GLY A 57 7.71 -17.60 -12.62
C GLY A 57 6.40 -16.93 -12.19
N PHE A 58 5.32 -17.18 -12.95
CA PHE A 58 4.02 -16.50 -12.78
C PHE A 58 2.84 -17.45 -12.60
N THR A 59 3.08 -18.71 -12.26
CA THR A 59 2.02 -19.64 -11.88
C THR A 59 1.34 -19.17 -10.59
N LYS A 60 0.19 -19.74 -10.26
CA LYS A 60 -0.54 -19.43 -9.02
C LYS A 60 0.36 -19.65 -7.80
N GLU A 61 1.01 -20.80 -7.74
CA GLU A 61 1.87 -21.24 -6.64
C GLU A 61 3.08 -20.30 -6.48
N GLU A 62 3.76 -19.98 -7.58
CA GLU A 62 4.93 -19.08 -7.57
C GLU A 62 4.54 -17.65 -7.14
N ARG A 63 3.35 -17.17 -7.54
CA ARG A 63 2.82 -15.90 -7.03
C ARG A 63 2.54 -15.95 -5.53
N GLY A 64 2.06 -17.09 -5.03
CA GLY A 64 1.88 -17.32 -3.59
C GLY A 64 3.19 -17.29 -2.82
N ILE A 65 4.21 -17.96 -3.34
CA ILE A 65 5.57 -17.96 -2.76
C ILE A 65 6.14 -16.53 -2.75
N ASN A 66 6.00 -15.80 -3.86
CA ASN A 66 6.45 -14.41 -3.97
C ASN A 66 5.78 -13.52 -2.91
N ASN A 67 4.44 -13.57 -2.82
CA ASN A 67 3.70 -12.78 -1.84
C ASN A 67 4.14 -13.10 -0.40
N ARG A 68 4.30 -14.40 -0.08
CA ARG A 68 4.74 -14.82 1.25
C ARG A 68 6.15 -14.33 1.59
N ARG A 69 7.09 -14.36 0.63
CA ARG A 69 8.46 -13.82 0.84
C ARG A 69 8.42 -12.32 1.10
N ILE A 70 7.67 -11.56 0.31
CA ILE A 70 7.46 -10.11 0.52
C ILE A 70 6.80 -9.85 1.88
N GLY A 71 5.73 -10.59 2.21
CA GLY A 71 5.06 -10.48 3.50
C GLY A 71 5.97 -10.74 4.69
N TYR A 72 6.92 -11.67 4.57
CA TYR A 72 7.92 -11.92 5.61
C TYR A 72 8.89 -10.74 5.78
N ILE A 73 9.28 -10.07 4.70
CA ILE A 73 10.09 -8.84 4.75
C ILE A 73 9.29 -7.74 5.47
N CYS A 74 8.02 -7.53 5.10
CA CYS A 74 7.15 -6.56 5.76
C CYS A 74 7.04 -6.84 7.26
N LYS A 75 6.83 -8.10 7.65
CA LYS A 75 6.80 -8.50 9.05
C LYS A 75 8.07 -8.10 9.80
N LEU A 76 9.26 -8.33 9.21
CA LEU A 76 10.54 -7.95 9.81
C LEU A 76 10.71 -6.43 9.92
N LEU A 77 10.25 -5.68 8.92
CA LEU A 77 10.25 -4.21 8.95
C LEU A 77 9.33 -3.71 10.06
N ASN A 78 8.09 -4.17 10.12
CA ASN A 78 7.11 -3.76 11.14
C ASN A 78 7.59 -4.08 12.55
N LYS A 79 8.21 -5.25 12.76
CA LYS A 79 8.84 -5.61 14.05
C LYS A 79 9.87 -4.58 14.52
N ASN A 80 10.53 -3.90 13.58
CA ASN A 80 11.54 -2.88 13.84
C ASN A 80 11.01 -1.44 13.69
N ASN A 81 9.69 -1.24 13.77
CA ASN A 81 9.03 0.06 13.63
C ASN A 81 9.32 0.77 12.30
N VAL A 82 9.49 0.00 11.24
CA VAL A 82 9.55 0.50 9.87
C VAL A 82 8.27 0.10 9.15
N ALA A 83 7.51 1.09 8.71
CA ALA A 83 6.33 0.86 7.88
C ALA A 83 6.74 0.30 6.52
N SER A 84 5.84 -0.36 5.83
CA SER A 84 6.10 -0.84 4.48
C SER A 84 4.94 -0.57 3.53
N ILE A 85 5.27 -0.24 2.29
CA ILE A 85 4.34 -0.17 1.17
C ILE A 85 4.69 -1.27 0.18
N VAL A 86 3.68 -2.00 -0.26
CA VAL A 86 3.83 -3.04 -1.29
C VAL A 86 2.84 -2.79 -2.41
N ALA A 87 3.32 -2.56 -3.63
CA ALA A 87 2.48 -2.45 -4.82
C ALA A 87 2.58 -3.74 -5.66
N ALA A 88 1.72 -4.71 -5.38
CA ALA A 88 1.71 -6.02 -6.04
C ALA A 88 0.32 -6.34 -6.65
N ILE A 89 0.26 -7.16 -7.69
CA ILE A 89 -1.02 -7.61 -8.26
C ILE A 89 -1.79 -8.43 -7.22
N SER A 90 -1.11 -9.37 -6.55
CA SER A 90 -1.66 -10.27 -5.52
C SER A 90 -3.04 -10.84 -5.90
N PRO A 91 -3.14 -11.57 -7.03
CA PRO A 91 -4.42 -11.85 -7.68
C PRO A 91 -5.31 -12.84 -6.94
N PHE A 92 -4.79 -13.57 -5.96
CA PHE A 92 -5.49 -14.66 -5.28
C PHE A 92 -5.79 -14.32 -3.83
N ARG A 93 -7.06 -14.46 -3.42
CA ARG A 93 -7.56 -14.25 -2.06
C ARG A 93 -6.76 -15.04 -1.02
N GLU A 94 -6.57 -16.32 -1.30
CA GLU A 94 -5.81 -17.24 -0.47
C GLU A 94 -4.46 -16.66 -0.03
N TYR A 95 -3.71 -16.09 -0.97
CA TYR A 95 -2.36 -15.57 -0.67
C TYR A 95 -2.39 -14.17 -0.04
N ARG A 96 -3.42 -13.37 -0.30
CA ARG A 96 -3.64 -12.11 0.43
C ARG A 96 -3.89 -12.39 1.91
N ASN A 97 -4.71 -13.40 2.22
CA ASN A 97 -4.99 -13.81 3.60
C ASN A 97 -3.74 -14.34 4.31
N VAL A 98 -2.96 -15.21 3.65
CA VAL A 98 -1.68 -15.71 4.21
C VAL A 98 -0.72 -14.57 4.54
N VAL A 99 -0.66 -13.54 3.70
CA VAL A 99 0.20 -12.38 3.92
C VAL A 99 -0.33 -11.53 5.07
N ARG A 100 -1.64 -11.28 5.15
CA ARG A 100 -2.29 -10.58 6.24
C ARG A 100 -1.96 -11.25 7.59
N GLU A 101 -2.24 -12.55 7.70
CA GLU A 101 -1.96 -13.32 8.93
C GLU A 101 -0.49 -13.29 9.34
N LEU A 102 0.41 -13.26 8.36
CA LEU A 102 1.85 -13.21 8.62
C LEU A 102 2.31 -11.86 9.17
N ILE A 103 1.82 -10.76 8.59
CA ILE A 103 2.21 -9.40 8.94
C ILE A 103 1.56 -8.98 10.26
N GLU A 104 0.32 -9.37 10.52
CA GLU A 104 -0.43 -9.05 11.74
C GLU A 104 0.17 -9.65 13.02
N GLN A 105 1.16 -10.55 12.90
CA GLN A 105 1.94 -11.02 14.05
C GLN A 105 2.85 -9.95 14.66
N GLU A 106 3.24 -8.92 13.90
CA GLU A 106 4.21 -7.90 14.36
C GLU A 106 3.77 -6.46 14.05
N GLY A 107 2.69 -6.26 13.26
CA GLY A 107 2.20 -4.94 12.88
C GLY A 107 0.77 -4.97 12.39
N ARG A 108 0.28 -3.82 11.91
CA ARG A 108 -1.05 -3.71 11.28
C ARG A 108 -0.94 -3.94 9.78
N PHE A 109 -1.94 -4.56 9.19
CA PHE A 109 -2.01 -4.79 7.75
C PHE A 109 -3.24 -4.10 7.17
N TYR A 110 -3.05 -3.32 6.11
CA TYR A 110 -4.11 -2.65 5.38
C TYR A 110 -4.08 -3.07 3.92
N LEU A 111 -5.14 -3.74 3.46
CA LEU A 111 -5.32 -4.10 2.06
C LEU A 111 -5.98 -2.96 1.31
N ILE A 112 -5.27 -2.36 0.39
CA ILE A 112 -5.74 -1.28 -0.46
C ILE A 112 -6.10 -1.85 -1.84
N TYR A 113 -7.40 -1.87 -2.16
CA TYR A 113 -7.84 -2.33 -3.48
C TYR A 113 -7.87 -1.17 -4.48
N VAL A 114 -6.92 -1.18 -5.41
CA VAL A 114 -6.86 -0.21 -6.51
C VAL A 114 -7.69 -0.73 -7.67
N LYS A 115 -8.98 -0.39 -7.63
CA LYS A 115 -9.97 -0.78 -8.61
C LYS A 115 -9.74 -0.04 -9.93
N CYS A 116 -9.80 -0.79 -11.02
CA CYS A 116 -9.78 -0.24 -12.38
C CYS A 116 -10.33 -1.29 -13.34
N PRO A 117 -11.31 -0.95 -14.19
CA PRO A 117 -11.80 -1.87 -15.22
C PRO A 117 -10.67 -2.34 -16.15
N VAL A 118 -10.68 -3.63 -16.49
CA VAL A 118 -9.62 -4.23 -17.32
C VAL A 118 -9.43 -3.50 -18.65
N GLU A 119 -10.52 -3.01 -19.26
CA GLU A 119 -10.46 -2.26 -20.52
C GLU A 119 -9.72 -0.91 -20.38
N VAL A 120 -9.82 -0.28 -19.20
CA VAL A 120 -9.07 0.94 -18.91
C VAL A 120 -7.59 0.59 -18.67
N CYS A 121 -7.30 -0.50 -17.95
CA CYS A 121 -5.94 -0.99 -17.75
C CYS A 121 -5.24 -1.33 -19.08
N LYS A 122 -5.93 -2.03 -19.98
CA LYS A 122 -5.45 -2.34 -21.34
C LYS A 122 -5.16 -1.07 -22.15
N LYS A 123 -6.04 -0.08 -22.07
CA LYS A 123 -5.86 1.20 -22.78
C LYS A 123 -4.68 2.01 -22.24
N ARG A 124 -4.39 1.91 -20.95
CA ARG A 124 -3.23 2.56 -20.33
C ARG A 124 -1.93 1.89 -20.72
N ASP A 125 -1.83 0.61 -20.57
CA ASP A 125 -0.71 -0.32 -20.84
C ASP A 125 0.68 0.31 -21.06
N PRO A 126 1.24 1.07 -20.11
CA PRO A 126 2.45 1.86 -20.30
C PRO A 126 3.70 1.04 -20.63
N LYS A 127 3.66 -0.26 -20.30
CA LYS A 127 4.77 -1.21 -20.54
C LYS A 127 4.50 -2.15 -21.74
N GLY A 128 3.36 -2.05 -22.43
CA GLY A 128 2.94 -2.95 -23.51
C GLY A 128 2.75 -4.40 -23.08
N LEU A 129 2.41 -4.64 -21.81
CA LEU A 129 2.31 -5.98 -21.24
C LEU A 129 1.00 -6.67 -21.63
N TYR A 130 -0.10 -5.92 -21.70
CA TYR A 130 -1.39 -6.45 -22.17
C TYR A 130 -1.31 -6.87 -23.63
N GLU A 131 -0.74 -6.03 -24.48
CA GLU A 131 -0.55 -6.34 -25.90
C GLU A 131 0.26 -7.65 -26.08
N LYS A 132 1.38 -7.79 -25.36
CA LYS A 132 2.22 -8.99 -25.40
C LYS A 132 1.49 -10.23 -24.86
N ALA A 133 0.66 -10.06 -23.83
CA ALA A 133 -0.13 -11.14 -23.27
C ALA A 133 -1.25 -11.62 -24.22
N GLU A 134 -1.92 -10.69 -24.91
CA GLU A 134 -2.93 -11.01 -25.92
C GLU A 134 -2.32 -11.71 -27.15
N GLN A 135 -1.08 -11.38 -27.48
CA GLN A 135 -0.31 -12.09 -28.51
C GLN A 135 0.24 -13.45 -28.04
N GLY A 136 0.00 -13.85 -26.78
CA GLY A 136 0.49 -15.11 -26.23
C GLY A 136 1.99 -15.12 -25.88
N ILE A 137 2.67 -13.98 -25.95
CA ILE A 137 4.10 -13.85 -25.64
C ILE A 137 4.34 -13.96 -24.12
N ILE A 138 3.42 -13.44 -23.29
CA ILE A 138 3.50 -13.51 -21.83
C ILE A 138 2.41 -14.49 -21.36
N PRO A 139 2.80 -15.68 -20.87
CA PRO A 139 1.85 -16.62 -20.28
C PRO A 139 1.42 -16.19 -18.87
N ASN A 140 0.29 -16.70 -18.37
CA ASN A 140 -0.19 -16.48 -17.01
C ASN A 140 -0.33 -15.00 -16.63
N PHE A 141 -0.70 -14.15 -17.58
CA PHE A 141 -0.87 -12.72 -17.36
C PHE A 141 -2.24 -12.42 -16.74
N THR A 142 -2.24 -11.82 -15.55
CA THR A 142 -3.46 -11.51 -14.80
C THR A 142 -4.34 -10.50 -15.56
N GLY A 143 -5.61 -10.85 -15.73
CA GLY A 143 -6.57 -10.05 -16.49
C GLY A 143 -6.65 -10.37 -17.99
N VAL A 144 -5.83 -11.32 -18.48
CA VAL A 144 -5.89 -11.86 -19.86
C VAL A 144 -5.99 -13.38 -19.81
N SER A 145 -4.90 -14.07 -19.50
CA SER A 145 -4.82 -15.54 -19.49
C SER A 145 -4.83 -16.13 -18.06
N HIS A 146 -4.83 -15.27 -17.04
CA HIS A 146 -4.87 -15.67 -15.63
C HIS A 146 -5.91 -14.85 -14.86
N PRO A 147 -6.68 -15.43 -13.92
CA PRO A 147 -7.72 -14.74 -13.18
C PRO A 147 -7.14 -13.69 -12.21
N PHE A 148 -7.98 -12.70 -11.90
CA PHE A 148 -7.85 -11.83 -10.76
C PHE A 148 -9.08 -12.01 -9.88
N GLU A 149 -8.88 -12.53 -8.68
CA GLU A 149 -9.92 -12.65 -7.67
C GLU A 149 -10.07 -11.28 -6.99
N GLU A 150 -11.06 -10.48 -7.44
CA GLU A 150 -11.32 -9.18 -6.85
C GLU A 150 -11.57 -9.29 -5.35
N PRO A 151 -10.94 -8.45 -4.53
CA PRO A 151 -11.25 -8.41 -3.10
C PRO A 151 -12.70 -7.99 -2.86
N THR A 152 -13.35 -8.65 -1.90
CA THR A 152 -14.69 -8.27 -1.43
C THR A 152 -14.59 -7.14 -0.40
N GLU A 153 -15.74 -6.50 -0.08
CA GLU A 153 -15.83 -5.45 0.94
C GLU A 153 -15.36 -5.90 2.34
N GLU A 154 -15.39 -7.21 2.60
CA GLU A 154 -14.90 -7.80 3.85
C GLU A 154 -13.38 -8.04 3.85
N GLU A 155 -12.73 -7.97 2.69
CA GLU A 155 -11.30 -8.27 2.55
C GLU A 155 -10.41 -7.04 2.52
N TYR A 156 -10.86 -5.98 1.83
CA TYR A 156 -10.08 -4.75 1.76
C TYR A 156 -10.46 -3.78 2.90
N ASP A 157 -9.47 -3.03 3.34
CA ASP A 157 -9.66 -2.00 4.35
C ASP A 157 -10.11 -0.68 3.67
N ILE A 158 -9.61 -0.42 2.45
CA ILE A 158 -10.04 0.70 1.60
C ILE A 158 -9.96 0.33 0.12
N THR A 159 -10.84 0.93 -0.70
CA THR A 159 -10.82 0.81 -2.16
C THR A 159 -10.83 2.19 -2.81
N VAL A 160 -10.04 2.35 -3.87
CA VAL A 160 -10.02 3.55 -4.70
C VAL A 160 -10.19 3.18 -6.18
N ASP A 161 -11.00 3.94 -6.92
CA ASP A 161 -11.29 3.68 -8.33
C ASP A 161 -10.52 4.66 -9.23
N THR A 162 -9.37 4.23 -9.70
CA THR A 162 -8.48 5.04 -10.56
C THR A 162 -9.02 5.28 -11.97
N SER A 163 -10.15 4.68 -12.33
CA SER A 163 -10.84 5.01 -13.59
C SER A 163 -11.69 6.28 -13.47
N LYS A 164 -11.99 6.70 -12.23
CA LYS A 164 -12.84 7.85 -11.92
C LYS A 164 -12.09 8.99 -11.23
N LEU A 165 -11.09 8.65 -10.42
CA LEU A 165 -10.32 9.57 -9.61
C LEU A 165 -8.93 9.79 -10.19
N SER A 166 -8.37 10.97 -10.00
CA SER A 166 -6.96 11.23 -10.28
C SER A 166 -6.07 10.50 -9.26
N PRO A 167 -4.77 10.29 -9.55
CA PRO A 167 -3.85 9.70 -8.60
C PRO A 167 -3.81 10.45 -7.26
N ASP A 168 -3.82 11.79 -7.28
CA ASP A 168 -3.82 12.63 -6.08
C ASP A 168 -5.10 12.45 -5.26
N GLN A 169 -6.27 12.39 -5.90
CA GLN A 169 -7.54 12.12 -5.23
C GLN A 169 -7.55 10.72 -4.60
N CYS A 170 -7.02 9.69 -5.29
CA CYS A 170 -6.90 8.36 -4.71
C CYS A 170 -5.96 8.35 -3.49
N ALA A 171 -4.85 9.08 -3.57
CA ALA A 171 -3.93 9.20 -2.45
C ALA A 171 -4.58 9.90 -1.25
N GLU A 172 -5.29 11.01 -1.48
CA GLU A 172 -5.99 11.76 -0.42
C GLU A 172 -7.05 10.89 0.29
N GLU A 173 -7.88 10.12 -0.45
CA GLU A 173 -8.85 9.19 0.17
C GLU A 173 -8.16 8.16 1.07
N ILE A 174 -7.01 7.63 0.66
CA ILE A 174 -6.25 6.66 1.47
C ILE A 174 -5.62 7.35 2.68
N LEU A 175 -5.07 8.55 2.53
CA LEU A 175 -4.48 9.31 3.63
C LEU A 175 -5.53 9.73 4.67
N ASP A 176 -6.73 10.13 4.23
CA ASP A 176 -7.86 10.41 5.13
C ASP A 176 -8.23 9.16 5.93
N TYR A 177 -8.33 8.00 5.28
CA TYR A 177 -8.53 6.72 5.97
C TYR A 177 -7.44 6.44 7.01
N LEU A 178 -6.16 6.69 6.70
CA LEU A 178 -5.06 6.49 7.63
C LEU A 178 -5.07 7.48 8.80
N ARG A 179 -5.61 8.70 8.61
CA ARG A 179 -5.87 9.67 9.68
C ARG A 179 -6.97 9.18 10.61
N ASP A 180 -8.07 8.69 10.06
CA ASP A 180 -9.18 8.12 10.83
C ASP A 180 -8.75 6.89 11.64
N GLU A 181 -7.85 6.07 11.11
CA GLU A 181 -7.22 4.94 11.81
C GLU A 181 -6.16 5.36 12.87
N GLY A 182 -5.87 6.66 12.98
CA GLY A 182 -4.89 7.21 13.92
C GLY A 182 -3.44 6.86 13.58
N ILE A 183 -3.14 6.59 12.32
CA ILE A 183 -1.76 6.37 11.82
C ILE A 183 -1.08 7.68 11.51
N LEU A 184 -1.83 8.62 10.93
CA LEU A 184 -1.38 9.98 10.65
C LEU A 184 -2.03 10.95 11.63
N GLU A 185 -1.25 11.93 12.09
CA GLU A 185 -1.82 13.04 12.83
C GLU A 185 -2.62 13.94 11.89
N THR A 186 -3.75 14.44 12.38
CA THR A 186 -4.55 15.41 11.65
C THR A 186 -3.84 16.76 11.68
N VAL A 187 -3.39 17.25 10.54
CA VAL A 187 -2.85 18.62 10.41
C VAL A 187 -4.01 19.58 10.22
N ASP A 188 -4.12 20.58 11.06
CA ASP A 188 -5.11 21.65 10.87
C ASP A 188 -4.82 22.38 9.55
N LYS A 189 -5.78 22.29 8.61
CA LYS A 189 -5.65 22.89 7.26
C LYS A 189 -5.51 24.44 7.27
N TYR A 190 -5.82 25.09 8.39
CA TYR A 190 -5.73 26.55 8.54
C TYR A 190 -4.42 26.99 9.19
N THR A 191 -3.90 26.21 10.12
CA THR A 191 -2.70 26.58 10.88
C THR A 191 -1.44 25.84 10.42
N GLY A 192 -1.60 24.72 9.73
CA GLY A 192 -0.51 23.81 9.35
C GLY A 192 0.14 23.14 10.57
N ILE A 193 -0.55 23.10 11.72
CA ILE A 193 -0.05 22.58 12.99
C ILE A 193 -0.82 21.29 13.30
N THR A 194 -0.12 20.24 13.73
CA THR A 194 -0.71 18.99 14.20
C THR A 194 -1.39 19.17 15.56
N GLU A 195 -2.35 18.31 15.92
CA GLU A 195 -2.96 18.32 17.26
C GLU A 195 -1.93 18.17 18.39
N SER A 196 -0.87 17.41 18.14
CA SER A 196 0.24 17.23 19.07
C SER A 196 1.00 18.52 19.32
N GLU A 197 1.35 19.23 18.24
CA GLU A 197 2.02 20.54 18.32
C GLU A 197 1.12 21.59 18.97
N GLU A 198 -0.17 21.60 18.69
CA GLU A 198 -1.14 22.49 19.33
C GLU A 198 -1.19 22.27 20.85
N LYS A 199 -1.23 21.01 21.29
CA LYS A 199 -1.19 20.66 22.72
C LYS A 199 0.12 21.08 23.39
N GLU A 200 1.26 20.90 22.70
CA GLU A 200 2.56 21.32 23.21
C GLU A 200 2.68 22.86 23.29
N ILE A 201 2.20 23.57 22.30
CA ILE A 201 2.13 25.04 22.28
C ILE A 201 1.23 25.53 23.42
N LYS A 202 0.03 24.97 23.58
CA LYS A 202 -0.89 25.32 24.67
C LYS A 202 -0.24 25.11 26.04
N LYS A 203 0.45 23.97 26.22
CA LYS A 203 1.15 23.68 27.48
C LYS A 203 2.27 24.70 27.74
N LYS A 204 3.08 25.01 26.72
CA LYS A 204 4.13 26.03 26.86
C LYS A 204 3.55 27.42 27.20
N LEU A 205 2.43 27.80 26.60
CA LEU A 205 1.76 29.07 26.90
C LEU A 205 1.21 29.08 28.34
N GLN A 206 0.65 27.97 28.83
CA GLN A 206 0.21 27.82 30.22
C GLN A 206 1.38 27.93 31.20
N ASP A 207 2.49 27.23 30.93
CA ASP A 207 3.70 27.26 31.79
C ASP A 207 4.33 28.66 31.83
N MET A 208 4.13 29.47 30.77
CA MET A 208 4.59 30.85 30.67
C MET A 208 3.58 31.90 31.23
N GLY A 209 2.38 31.43 31.64
CA GLY A 209 1.33 32.32 32.23
C GLY A 209 0.55 33.16 31.22
N TYR A 210 0.51 32.74 29.95
CA TYR A 210 -0.25 33.40 28.89
C TYR A 210 -1.66 32.80 28.66
N LEU A 211 -1.95 31.64 29.25
CA LEU A 211 -3.25 30.95 29.24
C LEU A 211 -3.64 30.49 30.64
#